data_afc3c9f695080a0f5425b82365f132e3
#
_entry.id   afc3c9f695080a0f5425b82365f132e3
#
_cell.length_a   1.000
_cell.length_b   1.000
_cell.length_c   1.000
_cell.angle_alpha   90.00
_cell.angle_beta   90.00
_cell.angle_gamma   90.00
#
_symmetry.space_group_name_H-M   'P 1'
#
loop_
_entity.id
_entity.type
_entity.pdbx_description
1 polymer ?
#
loop_
_entity_poly.entity_id
_entity_poly.type
_entity_poly.pdbx_seq_one_letter_code
_entity_poly.pdbx_strand_id
1 'polypeptide(L)'
;MNERRMIRIQALAAAIAVVIAVPSRGHDTWVQVSSGAVRQGEVVHVDLFLGNHGNDHRDFKIVGKLRSLEGATLAVIGPSGRRTDLVPDLVDLGTAADEGFWSGRFVAAGEGLHCVAHTRDGIRHGTRGIKSAKAYFLVAERLDAAPPGDAAVPLGHPLELVLESHPVLDCGPGREIVVRLLHHGKPLAAERVSFIPRGAKLAAGFDAAFERLTDAEGRCRYVPEAGNLLLVVARRTQPEEKAAGYDKTAYTATLVLDVPQRRRVRD
;
A
#
# COMPACT_ATOMS: atom_id res chain seq x y z
N MET A 1 15.16 -1.07 -74.34
CA MET A 1 13.78 -1.15 -73.73
C MET A 1 13.99 -1.64 -72.31
N ASN A 2 14.09 -0.72 -71.34
CA ASN A 2 14.44 -1.00 -69.95
C ASN A 2 13.19 -0.79 -69.10
N GLU A 3 12.67 -1.89 -68.58
CA GLU A 3 11.64 -1.85 -67.54
C GLU A 3 12.29 -1.65 -66.18
N ARG A 4 12.12 -0.48 -65.59
CA ARG A 4 12.48 -0.19 -64.23
C ARG A 4 11.40 -0.75 -63.28
N ARG A 5 11.74 -1.82 -62.54
CA ARG A 5 10.94 -2.30 -61.40
C ARG A 5 10.99 -1.28 -60.27
N MET A 6 9.88 -0.63 -59.98
CA MET A 6 9.70 0.16 -58.76
C MET A 6 9.36 -0.76 -57.60
N ILE A 7 10.29 -0.91 -56.67
CA ILE A 7 10.09 -1.57 -55.39
C ILE A 7 9.38 -0.56 -54.47
N ARG A 8 8.11 -0.81 -54.15
CA ARG A 8 7.39 -0.06 -53.11
C ARG A 8 7.75 -0.64 -51.76
N ILE A 9 8.53 0.11 -50.98
CA ILE A 9 8.79 -0.13 -49.57
C ILE A 9 7.55 0.37 -48.82
N GLN A 10 6.70 -0.53 -48.33
CA GLN A 10 5.65 -0.19 -47.38
C GLN A 10 6.28 -0.12 -46.00
N ALA A 11 6.46 1.09 -45.47
CA ALA A 11 6.83 1.30 -44.08
C ALA A 11 5.59 1.04 -43.21
N LEU A 12 5.63 -0.07 -42.46
CA LEU A 12 4.63 -0.40 -41.44
C LEU A 12 4.91 0.45 -40.20
N ALA A 13 4.20 1.56 -40.04
CA ALA A 13 4.25 2.36 -38.81
C ALA A 13 3.43 1.65 -37.72
N ALA A 14 4.11 0.97 -36.82
CA ALA A 14 3.48 0.46 -35.60
C ALA A 14 3.17 1.62 -34.66
N ALA A 15 1.92 2.03 -34.59
CA ALA A 15 1.45 2.99 -33.59
C ALA A 15 1.43 2.30 -32.22
N ILE A 16 2.43 2.61 -31.39
CA ILE A 16 2.39 2.25 -29.96
C ILE A 16 1.36 3.16 -29.31
N ALA A 17 0.17 2.63 -29.04
CA ALA A 17 -0.82 3.30 -28.23
C ALA A 17 -0.32 3.34 -26.77
N VAL A 18 0.29 4.44 -26.38
CA VAL A 18 0.58 4.74 -24.97
C VAL A 18 -0.76 4.98 -24.29
N VAL A 19 -1.28 3.98 -23.60
CA VAL A 19 -2.43 4.15 -22.71
C VAL A 19 -1.96 5.03 -21.56
N ILE A 20 -2.21 6.32 -21.65
CA ILE A 20 -2.02 7.24 -20.53
C ILE A 20 -3.11 6.88 -19.52
N ALA A 21 -2.74 6.09 -18.51
CA ALA A 21 -3.59 5.86 -17.36
C ALA A 21 -3.79 7.21 -16.66
N VAL A 22 -4.98 7.80 -16.84
CA VAL A 22 -5.38 8.99 -16.09
C VAL A 22 -5.40 8.56 -14.62
N PRO A 23 -4.62 9.21 -13.72
CA PRO A 23 -4.61 8.83 -12.32
C PRO A 23 -6.05 8.97 -11.78
N SER A 24 -6.63 7.87 -11.37
CA SER A 24 -7.91 7.87 -10.68
C SER A 24 -7.75 8.71 -9.41
N ARG A 25 -8.39 9.85 -9.33
CA ARG A 25 -8.47 10.72 -8.14
C ARG A 25 -9.36 10.09 -7.06
N GLY A 26 -9.21 8.79 -6.83
CA GLY A 26 -9.92 8.07 -5.78
C GLY A 26 -9.16 8.17 -4.46
N HIS A 27 -9.89 8.24 -3.36
CA HIS A 27 -9.32 8.16 -2.02
C HIS A 27 -8.70 6.78 -1.80
N ASP A 28 -7.51 6.74 -1.19
CA ASP A 28 -6.86 5.53 -0.77
C ASP A 28 -7.38 5.08 0.60
N THR A 29 -7.33 3.79 0.84
CA THR A 29 -7.54 3.22 2.17
C THR A 29 -6.20 2.72 2.66
N TRP A 30 -5.82 3.06 3.88
CA TRP A 30 -4.59 2.55 4.50
C TRP A 30 -4.79 2.26 5.98
N VAL A 31 -3.89 1.47 6.53
CA VAL A 31 -3.79 1.21 7.96
C VAL A 31 -2.51 1.84 8.50
N GLN A 32 -2.57 2.31 9.73
CA GLN A 32 -1.45 2.91 10.44
C GLN A 32 -1.40 2.37 11.86
N VAL A 33 -0.22 2.27 12.43
CA VAL A 33 -0.01 1.89 13.83
C VAL A 33 0.49 3.09 14.63
N SER A 34 0.15 3.15 15.90
CA SER A 34 0.57 4.23 16.81
C SER A 34 2.07 4.24 17.09
N SER A 35 2.73 3.08 16.95
CA SER A 35 4.18 2.95 17.13
C SER A 35 4.72 1.81 16.26
N GLY A 36 5.88 2.03 15.64
CA GLY A 36 6.58 0.98 14.88
C GLY A 36 7.34 -0.02 15.77
N ALA A 37 7.52 0.27 17.06
CA ALA A 37 8.17 -0.64 18.02
C ALA A 37 7.56 -0.46 19.41
N VAL A 38 7.26 -1.57 20.07
CA VAL A 38 6.63 -1.61 21.40
C VAL A 38 7.18 -2.79 22.21
N ARG A 39 6.97 -2.77 23.52
CA ARG A 39 7.22 -3.90 24.38
C ARG A 39 6.01 -4.79 24.51
N GLN A 40 6.25 -6.03 24.94
CA GLN A 40 5.15 -6.94 25.27
C GLN A 40 4.26 -6.34 26.37
N GLY A 41 2.94 -6.47 26.19
CA GLY A 41 1.93 -5.91 27.08
C GLY A 41 1.54 -4.45 26.78
N GLU A 42 2.31 -3.72 25.97
CA GLU A 42 1.93 -2.37 25.55
C GLU A 42 0.76 -2.40 24.56
N VAL A 43 0.01 -1.30 24.52
CA VAL A 43 -1.14 -1.16 23.60
C VAL A 43 -0.68 -0.50 22.31
N VAL A 44 -0.99 -1.15 21.19
CA VAL A 44 -0.86 -0.57 19.86
C VAL A 44 -2.27 -0.17 19.38
N HIS A 45 -2.45 1.09 19.01
CA HIS A 45 -3.62 1.52 18.27
C HIS A 45 -3.39 1.27 16.78
N VAL A 46 -4.41 0.70 16.16
CA VAL A 46 -4.43 0.39 14.73
C VAL A 46 -5.54 1.20 14.10
N ASP A 47 -5.15 2.18 13.28
CA ASP A 47 -6.06 3.12 12.68
C ASP A 47 -6.31 2.78 11.20
N LEU A 48 -7.58 2.80 10.79
CA LEU A 48 -8.02 2.60 9.42
C LEU A 48 -8.52 3.91 8.83
N PHE A 49 -7.86 4.37 7.78
CA PHE A 49 -8.11 5.64 7.11
C PHE A 49 -8.67 5.48 5.70
N LEU A 50 -9.42 6.49 5.27
CA LEU A 50 -9.75 6.74 3.88
C LEU A 50 -9.48 8.21 3.57
N GLY A 51 -8.58 8.51 2.62
CA GLY A 51 -8.21 9.89 2.31
C GLY A 51 -7.14 10.00 1.25
N ASN A 52 -6.46 11.14 1.21
CA ASN A 52 -5.44 11.48 0.21
C ASN A 52 -4.03 11.64 0.79
N HIS A 53 -3.79 11.19 2.01
CA HIS A 53 -2.49 11.19 2.70
C HIS A 53 -1.76 12.56 2.63
N GLY A 54 -2.47 13.65 2.95
CA GLY A 54 -1.89 15.00 3.06
C GLY A 54 -1.70 15.74 1.75
N ASN A 55 -2.17 15.23 0.63
CA ASN A 55 -2.07 15.97 -0.64
C ASN A 55 -2.99 17.21 -0.64
N ASP A 56 -4.11 17.21 -1.34
CA ASP A 56 -4.98 18.39 -1.48
C ASP A 56 -6.12 18.45 -0.44
N HIS A 57 -6.29 17.39 0.36
CA HIS A 57 -7.35 17.21 1.34
C HIS A 57 -6.78 16.76 2.68
N ARG A 58 -7.62 16.74 3.72
CA ARG A 58 -7.27 16.14 5.01
C ARG A 58 -7.07 14.64 4.87
N ASP A 59 -6.12 14.10 5.66
CA ASP A 59 -5.79 12.67 5.73
C ASP A 59 -6.79 11.87 6.57
N PHE A 60 -8.06 12.20 6.50
CA PHE A 60 -9.05 11.58 7.36
C PHE A 60 -9.96 10.68 6.56
N LYS A 61 -10.51 9.69 7.23
CA LYS A 61 -11.62 8.96 6.66
C LYS A 61 -12.77 9.95 6.38
N ILE A 62 -13.48 9.64 5.33
CA ILE A 62 -14.77 10.26 5.07
C ILE A 62 -15.81 9.30 5.63
N VAL A 63 -16.38 9.60 6.80
CA VAL A 63 -17.31 8.75 7.54
C VAL A 63 -18.45 8.27 6.66
N GLY A 64 -19.01 9.15 5.85
CA GLY A 64 -20.07 8.81 4.93
C GLY A 64 -19.71 7.73 3.91
N LYS A 65 -18.41 7.51 3.62
CA LYS A 65 -17.92 6.48 2.70
C LYS A 65 -17.50 5.18 3.41
N LEU A 66 -17.27 5.22 4.73
CA LEU A 66 -16.89 4.06 5.55
C LEU A 66 -17.93 3.72 6.61
N ARG A 67 -19.17 4.18 6.48
CA ARG A 67 -20.26 3.89 7.43
C ARG A 67 -20.51 2.42 7.65
N SER A 68 -20.27 1.60 6.64
CA SER A 68 -20.35 0.16 6.75
C SER A 68 -18.95 -0.44 6.59
N LEU A 69 -18.55 -1.23 7.57
CA LEU A 69 -17.37 -2.12 7.50
C LEU A 69 -17.72 -3.46 6.87
N GLU A 70 -18.92 -3.59 6.28
CA GLU A 70 -19.34 -4.79 5.58
C GLU A 70 -18.36 -5.15 4.46
N GLY A 71 -17.93 -6.41 4.44
CA GLY A 71 -16.91 -6.91 3.53
C GLY A 71 -15.49 -6.42 3.83
N ALA A 72 -15.29 -5.67 4.93
CA ALA A 72 -13.97 -5.27 5.39
C ALA A 72 -13.39 -6.27 6.39
N THR A 73 -12.08 -6.47 6.34
CA THR A 73 -11.31 -7.17 7.37
C THR A 73 -10.27 -6.22 7.95
N LEU A 74 -9.96 -6.35 9.22
CA LEU A 74 -8.82 -5.69 9.85
C LEU A 74 -8.28 -6.60 10.92
N ALA A 75 -7.03 -7.03 10.80
CA ALA A 75 -6.44 -7.95 11.77
C ALA A 75 -4.97 -7.67 12.02
N VAL A 76 -4.50 -8.04 13.20
CA VAL A 76 -3.08 -8.17 13.52
C VAL A 76 -2.68 -9.62 13.36
N ILE A 77 -1.59 -9.86 12.61
CA ILE A 77 -0.99 -11.17 12.38
C ILE A 77 0.35 -11.16 13.11
N GLY A 78 0.47 -11.96 14.15
CA GLY A 78 1.69 -12.08 14.93
C GLY A 78 2.74 -12.98 14.29
N PRO A 79 3.95 -13.06 14.85
CA PRO A 79 5.07 -13.83 14.31
C PRO A 79 4.81 -15.34 14.24
N SER A 80 3.91 -15.86 15.06
CA SER A 80 3.45 -17.27 15.00
C SER A 80 2.39 -17.54 13.93
N GLY A 81 1.97 -16.53 13.15
CA GLY A 81 0.85 -16.61 12.22
C GLY A 81 -0.53 -16.46 12.90
N ARG A 82 -0.59 -16.31 14.22
CA ARG A 82 -1.85 -16.05 14.92
C ARG A 82 -2.47 -14.75 14.44
N ARG A 83 -3.75 -14.82 14.08
CA ARG A 83 -4.54 -13.70 13.59
C ARG A 83 -5.52 -13.24 14.67
N THR A 84 -5.51 -11.94 14.98
CA THR A 84 -6.48 -11.29 15.88
C THR A 84 -7.31 -10.32 15.06
N ASP A 85 -8.61 -10.57 14.95
CA ASP A 85 -9.56 -9.67 14.28
C ASP A 85 -9.83 -8.44 15.14
N LEU A 86 -9.77 -7.26 14.54
CA LEU A 86 -10.03 -5.99 15.21
C LEU A 86 -11.36 -5.35 14.80
N VAL A 87 -12.03 -5.87 13.76
CA VAL A 87 -13.27 -5.26 13.25
C VAL A 87 -14.36 -5.14 14.31
N PRO A 88 -14.59 -6.14 15.20
CA PRO A 88 -15.63 -6.04 16.22
C PRO A 88 -15.42 -4.92 17.25
N ASP A 89 -14.15 -4.54 17.48
CA ASP A 89 -13.76 -3.60 18.54
C ASP A 89 -13.37 -2.22 17.98
N LEU A 90 -13.67 -1.96 16.69
CA LEU A 90 -13.35 -0.69 16.06
C LEU A 90 -14.23 0.43 16.59
N VAL A 91 -13.61 1.52 17.02
CA VAL A 91 -14.25 2.75 17.47
C VAL A 91 -14.16 3.81 16.39
N ASP A 92 -15.25 4.51 16.12
CA ASP A 92 -15.29 5.66 15.24
C ASP A 92 -14.73 6.89 15.94
N LEU A 93 -13.58 7.38 15.51
CA LEU A 93 -12.96 8.61 15.99
C LEU A 93 -13.27 9.75 15.00
N GLY A 94 -14.53 10.15 14.93
CA GLY A 94 -15.01 11.26 14.13
C GLY A 94 -14.43 12.59 14.58
N THR A 95 -13.92 13.38 13.65
CA THR A 95 -13.42 14.75 13.87
C THR A 95 -14.43 15.82 13.45
N ALA A 96 -15.31 15.47 12.52
CA ALA A 96 -16.46 16.26 12.05
C ALA A 96 -17.50 15.29 11.46
N ALA A 97 -18.66 15.81 11.03
CA ALA A 97 -19.81 15.00 10.60
C ALA A 97 -19.47 13.88 9.57
N ASP A 98 -18.54 14.14 8.64
CA ASP A 98 -18.12 13.16 7.63
C ASP A 98 -16.61 12.92 7.60
N GLU A 99 -15.90 13.28 8.67
CA GLU A 99 -14.45 13.16 8.81
C GLU A 99 -14.06 12.42 10.09
N GLY A 100 -12.98 11.67 10.02
CA GLY A 100 -12.40 10.91 11.12
C GLY A 100 -11.75 9.63 10.63
N PHE A 101 -11.59 8.65 11.52
CA PHE A 101 -10.99 7.35 11.21
C PHE A 101 -11.51 6.30 12.20
N TRP A 102 -11.36 5.02 11.83
CA TRP A 102 -11.65 3.92 12.73
C TRP A 102 -10.38 3.52 13.46
N SER A 103 -10.46 3.30 14.76
CA SER A 103 -9.34 2.88 15.58
C SER A 103 -9.67 1.61 16.35
N GLY A 104 -8.76 0.62 16.30
CA GLY A 104 -8.79 -0.60 17.10
C GLY A 104 -7.63 -0.63 18.08
N ARG A 105 -7.76 -1.46 19.11
CA ARG A 105 -6.72 -1.68 20.12
C ARG A 105 -6.18 -3.10 20.00
N PHE A 106 -4.86 -3.23 20.10
CA PHE A 106 -4.17 -4.50 20.19
C PHE A 106 -3.20 -4.48 21.35
N VAL A 107 -3.29 -5.43 22.26
CA VAL A 107 -2.28 -5.62 23.31
C VAL A 107 -1.16 -6.47 22.73
N ALA A 108 0.04 -5.90 22.66
CA ALA A 108 1.20 -6.53 22.06
C ALA A 108 1.56 -7.85 22.79
N ALA A 109 1.50 -8.96 22.07
CA ALA A 109 1.72 -10.29 22.61
C ALA A 109 2.67 -11.10 21.71
N GLY A 110 3.72 -11.64 22.31
CA GLY A 110 4.77 -12.39 21.59
C GLY A 110 5.77 -11.47 20.89
N GLU A 111 7.05 -11.71 21.16
CA GLU A 111 8.13 -10.96 20.52
C GLU A 111 8.22 -11.29 19.03
N GLY A 112 8.58 -10.31 18.22
CA GLY A 112 8.79 -10.42 16.79
C GLY A 112 7.98 -9.42 15.97
N LEU A 113 8.10 -9.54 14.66
CA LEU A 113 7.42 -8.66 13.71
C LEU A 113 5.94 -9.03 13.59
N HIS A 114 5.09 -8.02 13.75
CA HIS A 114 3.64 -8.12 13.56
C HIS A 114 3.23 -7.37 12.31
N CYS A 115 2.30 -7.95 11.55
CA CYS A 115 1.69 -7.34 10.38
C CYS A 115 0.24 -6.97 10.67
N VAL A 116 -0.13 -5.71 10.44
CA VAL A 116 -1.52 -5.28 10.36
C VAL A 116 -1.97 -5.44 8.91
N ALA A 117 -3.08 -6.13 8.69
CA ALA A 117 -3.62 -6.37 7.37
C ALA A 117 -5.11 -6.02 7.30
N HIS A 118 -5.47 -5.28 6.25
CA HIS A 118 -6.85 -4.92 5.92
C HIS A 118 -7.17 -5.29 4.48
N THR A 119 -8.40 -5.75 4.26
CA THR A 119 -8.97 -5.92 2.92
C THR A 119 -10.40 -5.43 2.90
N ARG A 120 -10.83 -4.97 1.73
CA ARG A 120 -12.23 -4.66 1.45
C ARG A 120 -12.54 -4.95 -0.01
N ASP A 121 -13.68 -5.60 -0.25
CA ASP A 121 -14.27 -5.80 -1.57
C ASP A 121 -15.66 -5.16 -1.58
N GLY A 122 -15.98 -4.43 -2.62
CA GLY A 122 -17.29 -3.79 -2.72
C GLY A 122 -17.53 -3.14 -4.07
N ILE A 123 -18.80 -3.07 -4.47
CA ILE A 123 -19.22 -2.48 -5.74
C ILE A 123 -19.77 -1.08 -5.48
N ARG A 124 -19.29 -0.11 -6.27
CA ARG A 124 -19.77 1.27 -6.23
C ARG A 124 -19.70 1.92 -7.61
N HIS A 125 -20.80 2.54 -8.03
CA HIS A 125 -20.91 3.24 -9.33
C HIS A 125 -20.39 2.41 -10.51
N GLY A 126 -20.82 1.13 -10.61
CA GLY A 126 -20.42 0.24 -11.69
C GLY A 126 -18.94 -0.21 -11.64
N THR A 127 -18.25 0.01 -10.52
CA THR A 127 -16.87 -0.46 -10.33
C THR A 127 -16.79 -1.35 -9.11
N ARG A 128 -16.24 -2.55 -9.26
CA ARG A 128 -15.82 -3.39 -8.13
C ARG A 128 -14.47 -2.89 -7.63
N GLY A 129 -14.42 -2.40 -6.39
CA GLY A 129 -13.21 -1.93 -5.75
C GLY A 129 -12.67 -2.98 -4.78
N ILE A 130 -11.47 -3.50 -5.06
CA ILE A 130 -10.77 -4.42 -4.18
C ILE A 130 -9.58 -3.69 -3.59
N LYS A 131 -9.57 -3.53 -2.27
CA LYS A 131 -8.55 -2.79 -1.53
C LYS A 131 -7.83 -3.70 -0.57
N SER A 132 -6.51 -3.54 -0.47
CA SER A 132 -5.66 -4.17 0.53
C SER A 132 -4.75 -3.13 1.17
N ALA A 133 -4.48 -3.27 2.46
CA ALA A 133 -3.59 -2.38 3.18
C ALA A 133 -2.76 -3.16 4.19
N LYS A 134 -1.50 -2.74 4.40
CA LYS A 134 -0.59 -3.30 5.40
C LYS A 134 0.13 -2.20 6.17
N ALA A 135 0.46 -2.50 7.42
CA ALA A 135 1.43 -1.80 8.24
C ALA A 135 2.13 -2.82 9.14
N TYR A 136 3.26 -2.44 9.74
CA TYR A 136 4.05 -3.34 10.57
C TYR A 136 4.45 -2.65 11.87
N PHE A 137 4.61 -3.45 12.93
CA PHE A 137 5.26 -3.06 14.16
C PHE A 137 6.04 -4.23 14.75
N LEU A 138 7.06 -3.92 15.51
CA LEU A 138 7.94 -4.89 16.16
C LEU A 138 7.65 -4.93 17.66
N VAL A 139 7.43 -6.11 18.20
CA VAL A 139 7.37 -6.33 19.66
C VAL A 139 8.72 -6.87 20.10
N ALA A 140 9.43 -6.12 20.94
CA ALA A 140 10.73 -6.52 21.49
C ALA A 140 11.03 -5.79 22.79
N GLU A 141 11.68 -6.46 23.74
CA GLU A 141 12.20 -5.81 24.93
C GLU A 141 13.34 -4.83 24.60
N ARG A 142 14.16 -5.17 23.61
CA ARG A 142 15.27 -4.37 23.11
C ARG A 142 15.36 -4.46 21.60
N LEU A 143 15.58 -3.32 20.92
CA LEU A 143 15.69 -3.29 19.46
C LEU A 143 16.99 -3.91 18.93
N ASP A 144 18.09 -3.82 19.70
CA ASP A 144 19.38 -4.42 19.37
C ASP A 144 19.40 -5.95 19.48
N ALA A 145 18.47 -6.52 20.25
CA ALA A 145 18.30 -7.97 20.41
C ALA A 145 16.95 -8.47 19.85
N ALA A 146 16.27 -7.64 19.06
CA ALA A 146 14.96 -8.01 18.52
C ALA A 146 15.05 -9.24 17.62
N PRO A 147 14.12 -10.20 17.73
CA PRO A 147 14.08 -11.34 16.85
C PRO A 147 13.89 -10.88 15.41
N PRO A 148 14.57 -11.52 14.45
CA PRO A 148 14.34 -11.21 13.05
C PRO A 148 12.89 -11.54 12.67
N GLY A 149 12.27 -10.68 11.89
CA GLY A 149 10.95 -10.91 11.35
C GLY A 149 11.02 -10.87 9.83
N ASP A 150 10.16 -11.61 9.17
CA ASP A 150 10.05 -11.62 7.73
C ASP A 150 8.79 -10.88 7.27
N ALA A 151 8.99 -9.71 6.67
CA ALA A 151 7.92 -8.94 6.04
C ALA A 151 7.66 -9.38 4.58
N ALA A 152 8.54 -10.21 4.02
CA ALA A 152 8.47 -10.66 2.63
C ALA A 152 7.45 -11.80 2.41
N VAL A 153 6.73 -12.21 3.44
CA VAL A 153 5.68 -13.24 3.32
C VAL A 153 4.41 -12.63 2.72
N PRO A 154 3.97 -13.10 1.53
CA PRO A 154 2.69 -12.68 0.95
C PRO A 154 1.51 -13.16 1.79
N LEU A 155 0.47 -12.33 1.92
CA LEU A 155 -0.79 -12.67 2.58
C LEU A 155 -1.85 -13.21 1.61
N GLY A 156 -1.57 -13.18 0.30
CA GLY A 156 -2.49 -13.63 -0.73
C GLY A 156 -3.56 -12.60 -1.12
N HIS A 157 -3.32 -11.32 -0.86
CA HIS A 157 -4.22 -10.27 -1.33
C HIS A 157 -4.23 -10.20 -2.86
N PRO A 158 -5.38 -9.88 -3.50
CA PRO A 158 -5.47 -9.85 -4.97
C PRO A 158 -4.49 -8.88 -5.65
N LEU A 159 -4.30 -7.68 -5.12
CA LEU A 159 -3.16 -6.81 -5.40
C LEU A 159 -2.42 -6.61 -4.09
N GLU A 160 -1.12 -6.88 -4.08
CA GLU A 160 -0.37 -6.93 -2.83
C GLU A 160 1.01 -6.30 -2.95
N LEU A 161 1.30 -5.38 -2.04
CA LEU A 161 2.65 -4.87 -1.80
C LEU A 161 3.31 -5.76 -0.74
N VAL A 162 4.42 -6.38 -1.10
CA VAL A 162 5.25 -7.22 -0.22
C VAL A 162 6.54 -6.47 0.05
N LEU A 163 6.84 -6.22 1.32
CA LEU A 163 8.05 -5.53 1.73
C LEU A 163 9.20 -6.54 1.88
N GLU A 164 10.30 -6.33 1.16
CA GLU A 164 11.49 -7.19 1.23
C GLU A 164 12.57 -6.66 2.19
N SER A 165 12.43 -5.42 2.69
CA SER A 165 13.26 -4.84 3.74
C SER A 165 12.59 -4.99 5.11
N HIS A 166 13.36 -5.07 6.20
CA HIS A 166 12.75 -5.11 7.53
C HIS A 166 12.14 -3.74 7.86
N PRO A 167 10.80 -3.66 8.14
CA PRO A 167 10.06 -2.38 8.20
C PRO A 167 10.46 -1.48 9.38
N VAL A 168 11.09 -2.03 10.41
CA VAL A 168 11.44 -1.30 11.63
C VAL A 168 12.95 -1.15 11.78
N LEU A 169 13.73 -2.21 11.58
CA LEU A 169 15.18 -2.22 11.84
C LEU A 169 15.99 -1.66 10.67
N ASP A 170 15.54 -1.91 9.43
CA ASP A 170 16.24 -1.47 8.22
C ASP A 170 15.63 -0.20 7.62
N CYS A 171 14.56 0.34 8.21
CA CYS A 171 13.91 1.55 7.74
C CYS A 171 14.55 2.80 8.36
N GLY A 172 14.82 3.81 7.51
CA GLY A 172 15.40 5.08 7.95
C GLY A 172 15.88 5.94 6.78
N PRO A 173 16.24 7.21 7.03
CA PRO A 173 16.80 8.08 6.01
C PRO A 173 18.06 7.47 5.38
N GLY A 174 18.13 7.50 4.04
CA GLY A 174 19.23 6.93 3.27
C GLY A 174 19.28 5.39 3.25
N ARG A 175 18.25 4.69 3.75
CA ARG A 175 18.12 3.23 3.64
C ARG A 175 17.17 2.88 2.49
N GLU A 176 17.60 1.92 1.67
CA GLU A 176 16.78 1.44 0.57
C GLU A 176 15.59 0.63 1.08
N ILE A 177 14.40 1.00 0.66
CA ILE A 177 13.16 0.25 0.84
C ILE A 177 12.90 -0.51 -0.46
N VAL A 178 12.81 -1.83 -0.38
CA VAL A 178 12.50 -2.71 -1.51
C VAL A 178 11.09 -3.26 -1.32
N VAL A 179 10.21 -3.00 -2.29
CA VAL A 179 8.88 -3.59 -2.33
C VAL A 179 8.70 -4.40 -3.60
N ARG A 180 7.95 -5.50 -3.48
CA ARG A 180 7.52 -6.31 -4.60
C ARG A 180 6.01 -6.22 -4.74
N LEU A 181 5.53 -5.91 -5.93
CA LEU A 181 4.11 -5.87 -6.27
C LEU A 181 3.69 -7.20 -6.87
N LEU A 182 2.65 -7.78 -6.29
CA LEU A 182 2.03 -9.02 -6.77
C LEU A 182 0.58 -8.77 -7.19
N HIS A 183 0.14 -9.41 -8.26
CA HIS A 183 -1.26 -9.50 -8.66
C HIS A 183 -1.65 -10.98 -8.72
N HIS A 184 -2.61 -11.37 -7.89
CA HIS A 184 -2.99 -12.77 -7.67
C HIS A 184 -1.79 -13.69 -7.41
N GLY A 185 -0.86 -13.23 -6.56
CA GLY A 185 0.33 -13.96 -6.16
C GLY A 185 1.47 -13.99 -7.20
N LYS A 186 1.29 -13.38 -8.38
CA LYS A 186 2.30 -13.33 -9.44
C LYS A 186 2.96 -11.95 -9.49
N PRO A 187 4.28 -11.86 -9.73
CA PRO A 187 4.97 -10.60 -9.94
C PRO A 187 4.31 -9.75 -11.03
N LEU A 188 4.16 -8.45 -10.78
CA LEU A 188 3.56 -7.50 -11.70
C LEU A 188 4.61 -6.48 -12.16
N ALA A 189 5.07 -6.62 -13.39
CA ALA A 189 6.09 -5.76 -13.99
C ALA A 189 5.51 -4.49 -14.62
N ALA A 190 6.34 -3.46 -14.77
CA ALA A 190 6.04 -2.20 -15.42
C ALA A 190 4.82 -1.46 -14.83
N GLU A 191 4.49 -1.74 -13.57
CA GLU A 191 3.40 -1.10 -12.86
C GLU A 191 3.93 0.04 -11.97
N ARG A 192 3.15 1.12 -11.86
CA ARG A 192 3.53 2.28 -11.07
C ARG A 192 3.30 2.02 -9.58
N VAL A 193 4.33 2.28 -8.78
CA VAL A 193 4.29 2.33 -7.32
C VAL A 193 4.68 3.71 -6.85
N SER A 194 3.83 4.36 -6.07
CA SER A 194 4.07 5.68 -5.50
C SER A 194 4.52 5.55 -4.05
N PHE A 195 5.59 6.25 -3.68
CA PHE A 195 6.14 6.34 -2.32
C PHE A 195 5.89 7.77 -1.81
N ILE A 196 4.83 7.98 -1.07
CA ILE A 196 4.30 9.29 -0.73
C ILE A 196 4.62 9.66 0.73
N PRO A 197 5.62 10.51 1.01
CA PRO A 197 5.80 11.07 2.35
C PRO A 197 4.56 11.87 2.75
N ARG A 198 4.16 11.81 4.02
CA ARG A 198 3.02 12.58 4.51
C ARG A 198 3.23 14.06 4.28
N GLY A 199 2.23 14.71 3.69
CA GLY A 199 2.29 16.11 3.31
C GLY A 199 2.92 16.38 1.93
N ALA A 200 3.53 15.39 1.28
CA ALA A 200 4.04 15.55 -0.07
C ALA A 200 2.91 15.54 -1.10
N LYS A 201 3.02 16.44 -2.09
CA LYS A 201 2.11 16.50 -3.22
C LYS A 201 2.81 15.94 -4.46
N LEU A 202 2.22 14.93 -5.08
CA LEU A 202 2.75 14.35 -6.31
C LEU A 202 2.56 15.31 -7.49
N ALA A 203 3.56 15.36 -8.36
CA ALA A 203 3.45 16.07 -9.63
C ALA A 203 2.36 15.43 -10.54
N ALA A 204 1.86 16.21 -11.49
CA ALA A 204 0.99 15.67 -12.51
C ALA A 204 1.75 14.67 -13.40
N GLY A 205 1.14 13.54 -13.72
CA GLY A 205 1.75 12.50 -14.54
C GLY A 205 2.61 11.53 -13.71
N PHE A 206 3.85 11.30 -14.12
CA PHE A 206 4.82 10.46 -13.40
C PHE A 206 5.78 11.35 -12.61
N ASP A 207 5.82 11.16 -11.29
CA ASP A 207 6.69 11.89 -10.38
C ASP A 207 7.96 11.08 -10.07
N ALA A 208 9.06 11.37 -10.75
CA ALA A 208 10.32 10.64 -10.58
C ALA A 208 10.92 10.75 -9.16
N ALA A 209 10.55 11.76 -8.37
CA ALA A 209 10.97 11.86 -6.97
C ALA A 209 10.31 10.79 -6.12
N PHE A 210 9.02 10.51 -6.35
CA PHE A 210 8.21 9.66 -5.48
C PHE A 210 7.64 8.41 -6.17
N GLU A 211 7.79 8.24 -7.47
CA GLU A 211 7.21 7.12 -8.19
C GLU A 211 8.27 6.24 -8.86
N ARG A 212 8.01 4.95 -8.91
CA ARG A 212 8.87 3.95 -9.54
C ARG A 212 8.00 3.01 -10.39
N LEU A 213 8.61 2.44 -11.42
CA LEU A 213 8.04 1.30 -12.14
C LEU A 213 8.66 0.02 -11.60
N THR A 214 7.85 -1.02 -11.49
CA THR A 214 8.34 -2.34 -11.10
C THR A 214 9.14 -3.00 -12.23
N ASP A 215 10.17 -3.75 -11.86
CA ASP A 215 10.97 -4.59 -12.76
C ASP A 215 10.24 -5.89 -13.15
N ALA A 216 10.92 -6.80 -13.86
CA ALA A 216 10.36 -8.08 -14.32
C ALA A 216 9.93 -9.00 -13.16
N GLU A 217 10.57 -8.88 -12.01
CA GLU A 217 10.27 -9.61 -10.77
C GLU A 217 9.21 -8.90 -9.90
N GLY A 218 8.65 -7.79 -10.40
CA GLY A 218 7.66 -6.97 -9.71
C GLY A 218 8.26 -6.07 -8.61
N ARG A 219 9.59 -5.92 -8.55
CA ARG A 219 10.28 -5.12 -7.52
C ARG A 219 10.43 -3.68 -7.94
N CYS A 220 10.39 -2.79 -6.97
CA CYS A 220 10.87 -1.42 -7.11
C CYS A 220 11.52 -0.96 -5.80
N ARG A 221 12.33 0.11 -5.89
CA ARG A 221 13.21 0.58 -4.83
C ARG A 221 13.02 2.06 -4.58
N TYR A 222 13.06 2.45 -3.32
CA TYR A 222 12.95 3.84 -2.90
C TYR A 222 13.89 4.11 -1.72
N VAL A 223 14.56 5.26 -1.72
CA VAL A 223 15.41 5.70 -0.61
C VAL A 223 14.80 6.96 -0.01
N PRO A 224 14.24 6.93 1.20
CA PRO A 224 13.74 8.12 1.87
C PRO A 224 14.88 9.03 2.28
N GLU A 225 14.76 10.34 2.02
CA GLU A 225 15.77 11.35 2.38
C GLU A 225 15.63 11.80 3.85
N ALA A 226 14.41 11.76 4.39
CA ALA A 226 14.10 12.20 5.75
C ALA A 226 13.12 11.25 6.44
N GLY A 227 13.06 11.33 7.75
CA GLY A 227 12.04 10.66 8.53
C GLY A 227 10.65 11.20 8.24
N ASN A 228 9.68 10.31 7.99
CA ASN A 228 8.28 10.63 7.71
C ASN A 228 7.42 9.38 7.80
N LEU A 229 6.10 9.57 7.89
CA LEU A 229 5.16 8.51 7.59
C LEU A 229 5.06 8.38 6.06
N LEU A 230 5.45 7.23 5.55
CA LEU A 230 5.50 6.94 4.12
C LEU A 230 4.33 6.05 3.73
N LEU A 231 3.48 6.52 2.81
CA LEU A 231 2.44 5.71 2.19
C LEU A 231 2.93 5.19 0.84
N VAL A 232 3.06 3.89 0.70
CA VAL A 232 3.35 3.22 -0.57
C VAL A 232 2.04 2.76 -1.19
N VAL A 233 1.80 3.11 -2.46
CA VAL A 233 0.53 2.84 -3.15
C VAL A 233 0.78 2.24 -4.53
N ALA A 234 0.06 1.17 -4.84
CA ALA A 234 -0.09 0.63 -6.18
C ALA A 234 -1.58 0.56 -6.56
N ARG A 235 -1.90 0.87 -7.82
CA ARG A 235 -3.29 0.82 -8.34
C ARG A 235 -3.29 0.14 -9.69
N ARG A 236 -4.29 -0.72 -9.91
CA ARG A 236 -4.50 -1.40 -11.19
C ARG A 236 -5.99 -1.44 -11.51
N THR A 237 -6.34 -1.16 -12.75
CA THR A 237 -7.70 -1.31 -13.25
C THR A 237 -7.74 -2.38 -14.33
N GLN A 238 -8.68 -3.31 -14.20
CA GLN A 238 -8.92 -4.40 -15.14
C GLN A 238 -10.32 -4.21 -15.78
N PRO A 239 -10.40 -3.57 -16.95
CA PRO A 239 -11.66 -3.31 -17.61
C PRO A 239 -12.33 -4.58 -18.14
N GLU A 240 -11.57 -5.66 -18.33
CA GLU A 240 -12.08 -6.99 -18.75
C GLU A 240 -12.75 -7.77 -17.61
N GLU A 241 -12.43 -7.44 -16.38
CA GLU A 241 -13.02 -8.08 -15.19
C GLU A 241 -14.35 -7.40 -14.84
N LYS A 242 -15.43 -7.88 -15.43
CA LYS A 242 -16.79 -7.38 -15.29
C LYS A 242 -17.78 -8.50 -14.99
N ALA A 243 -18.88 -8.17 -14.32
CA ALA A 243 -20.00 -9.07 -14.08
C ALA A 243 -21.31 -8.28 -13.90
N ALA A 244 -22.41 -8.97 -13.62
CA ALA A 244 -23.64 -8.29 -13.26
C ALA A 244 -23.42 -7.33 -12.09
N GLY A 245 -23.66 -6.03 -12.32
CA GLY A 245 -23.52 -4.97 -11.30
C GLY A 245 -22.22 -4.17 -11.35
N TYR A 246 -21.22 -4.55 -12.17
CA TYR A 246 -20.03 -3.74 -12.40
C TYR A 246 -19.39 -3.97 -13.77
N ASP A 247 -18.77 -2.92 -14.31
CA ASP A 247 -18.19 -2.88 -15.67
C ASP A 247 -16.67 -3.08 -15.67
N LYS A 248 -16.04 -3.02 -14.51
CA LYS A 248 -14.59 -3.16 -14.33
C LYS A 248 -14.25 -3.45 -12.87
N THR A 249 -13.05 -4.00 -12.65
CA THR A 249 -12.46 -4.16 -11.32
C THR A 249 -11.28 -3.19 -11.14
N ALA A 250 -11.27 -2.48 -10.01
CA ALA A 250 -10.21 -1.58 -9.61
C ALA A 250 -9.54 -2.10 -8.33
N TYR A 251 -8.26 -2.40 -8.42
CA TYR A 251 -7.43 -2.86 -7.32
C TYR A 251 -6.61 -1.70 -6.74
N THR A 252 -6.51 -1.65 -5.42
CA THR A 252 -5.59 -0.74 -4.72
C THR A 252 -4.87 -1.51 -3.63
N ALA A 253 -3.55 -1.44 -3.62
CA ALA A 253 -2.74 -1.94 -2.52
C ALA A 253 -1.99 -0.78 -1.86
N THR A 254 -2.00 -0.74 -0.53
CA THR A 254 -1.27 0.24 0.26
C THR A 254 -0.39 -0.43 1.30
N LEU A 255 0.73 0.22 1.62
CA LEU A 255 1.64 -0.16 2.69
C LEU A 255 2.10 1.12 3.39
N VAL A 256 1.97 1.18 4.72
CA VAL A 256 2.47 2.30 5.51
C VAL A 256 3.73 1.90 6.25
N LEU A 257 4.74 2.76 6.15
CA LEU A 257 6.02 2.63 6.85
C LEU A 257 6.29 3.88 7.69
N ASP A 258 6.64 3.67 8.94
CA ASP A 258 7.18 4.71 9.82
C ASP A 258 8.68 4.83 9.59
N VAL A 259 9.09 5.78 8.76
CA VAL A 259 10.50 6.12 8.55
C VAL A 259 10.93 7.02 9.69
N PRO A 260 11.77 6.56 10.65
CA PRO A 260 12.15 7.35 11.80
C PRO A 260 13.05 8.52 11.39
N GLN A 261 13.06 9.60 12.19
CA GLN A 261 13.95 10.75 11.96
C GLN A 261 15.44 10.39 12.05
N ARG A 262 15.77 9.42 12.88
CA ARG A 262 17.12 8.85 13.02
C ARG A 262 17.04 7.35 12.88
N ARG A 263 18.06 6.75 12.29
CA ARG A 263 18.14 5.30 12.16
C ARG A 263 18.00 4.65 13.55
N ARG A 264 17.18 3.59 13.60
CA ARG A 264 17.18 2.67 14.71
C ARG A 264 18.42 1.78 14.53
N VAL A 265 19.54 2.18 15.14
CA VAL A 265 20.82 1.48 14.97
C VAL A 265 20.72 0.13 15.67
N ARG A 266 21.06 -0.94 14.98
CA ARG A 266 21.54 -2.18 15.60
C ARG A 266 22.99 -1.92 15.96
N ASP A 267 23.33 -1.93 17.23
CA ASP A 267 24.72 -2.00 17.70
C ASP A 267 25.26 -3.41 17.49
#